data_d5ba51c7e7b469b32faaae2b5f7a5ac6
#
_entry.id   d5ba51c7e7b469b32faaae2b5f7a5ac6
#
_cell.length_a   1.000
_cell.length_b   1.000
_cell.length_c   1.000
_cell.angle_alpha   90.00
_cell.angle_beta   90.00
_cell.angle_gamma   90.00
#
_symmetry.space_group_name_H-M   'P 1'
#
loop_
_entity.id
_entity.type
_entity.pdbx_description
1 polymer ?
#
loop_
_entity_poly.entity_id
_entity_poly.type
_entity_poly.pdbx_seq_one_letter_code
_entity_poly.pdbx_strand_id
1 'polypeptide(L)'
;ESLKNDKGNSLLIAGSNNPNVQMLVNKINYQLGNYGQTIDTDNVIELYKGDDVEIEEFKNELLSGDLDGVIFYGSNPVYSHPEGKQMRDAISSLDLSVSFSEYMDETASSCQFVCPDHNFLEAWCDHNPVSNHFSIQQPLIRPLYNTRQAQETLLVWTGSATRTNSESEAFYNFIQKYWLDNGIGDQAEYFDFSEFWNWTIHNGFSNSQNELTQEALVFNDVALGSSNNDASSDWEFVVYQKELGVGHHAANPWLQELPDAISKIVWDNYITMSPSDCYKVFGIDDSNQKSAWDGIHLGQEEKAFVAKLTVNDIEVKLPVYPLPGQKSGTVGVSMGYGRGENNEDIGKAAYQCDEFGNHLDNGDGGLVPIGANAFRLCSFKDGHLSYNGFGNISATNERYSLAGTQTHHTVMGRTSIVKETTFDFWKDNFEQNQEAYNPKIKLHSKEKGAHVEKDATEYSLWEEHPVENVGHRWGMSIDLTSCNGCGVCITACHSENNVPVVGKDEVRRARDMHWLRMDRYFSSIEDDNRKNWAKAKHEGDFNYADLEIPEENPSVVFMPMLCQHCNHAPCETVCPVGAT
;
A
#
# COMPACT_ATOMS: atom_id res chain seq x y z
N GLU A 1 -25.52 14.09 -18.37
CA GLU A 1 -25.54 15.18 -19.38
C GLU A 1 -24.14 15.71 -19.66
N SER A 2 -23.29 15.94 -18.66
CA SER A 2 -21.89 16.39 -18.85
C SER A 2 -21.14 15.43 -19.80
N LEU A 3 -21.07 14.15 -19.49
CA LEU A 3 -20.38 13.14 -20.31
C LEU A 3 -20.92 13.05 -21.76
N LYS A 4 -22.22 13.26 -21.95
CA LYS A 4 -22.82 13.25 -23.31
C LYS A 4 -22.40 14.43 -24.16
N ASN A 5 -22.07 15.57 -23.51
CA ASN A 5 -21.59 16.77 -24.21
C ASN A 5 -20.10 16.65 -24.58
N ASP A 6 -19.36 15.78 -23.87
CA ASP A 6 -17.93 15.59 -24.04
C ASP A 6 -17.59 14.22 -24.68
N LYS A 7 -18.37 13.81 -25.68
CA LYS A 7 -18.14 12.56 -26.42
C LYS A 7 -16.72 12.52 -27.01
N GLY A 8 -16.03 11.38 -26.79
CA GLY A 8 -14.66 11.19 -27.24
C GLY A 8 -13.59 11.91 -26.41
N ASN A 9 -13.99 12.73 -25.41
CA ASN A 9 -13.07 13.42 -24.48
C ASN A 9 -13.36 13.08 -23.01
N SER A 10 -14.07 12.01 -22.76
CA SER A 10 -14.43 11.54 -21.43
C SER A 10 -13.92 10.11 -21.20
N LEU A 11 -13.91 9.69 -19.95
CA LEU A 11 -13.57 8.31 -19.57
C LEU A 11 -14.37 7.91 -18.34
N LEU A 12 -15.01 6.74 -18.38
CA LEU A 12 -15.65 6.12 -17.24
C LEU A 12 -14.81 4.92 -16.80
N ILE A 13 -14.46 4.87 -15.50
CA ILE A 13 -13.71 3.78 -14.88
C ILE A 13 -14.49 3.32 -13.63
N ALA A 14 -14.51 2.02 -13.38
CA ALA A 14 -15.02 1.46 -12.13
C ALA A 14 -13.95 0.55 -11.52
N GLY A 15 -13.66 0.74 -10.23
CA GLY A 15 -12.76 -0.10 -9.45
C GLY A 15 -13.48 -1.37 -8.94
N SER A 16 -14.00 -2.18 -9.84
CA SER A 16 -14.73 -3.41 -9.53
C SER A 16 -14.28 -4.52 -10.47
N ASN A 17 -14.03 -5.72 -9.94
CA ASN A 17 -13.79 -6.91 -10.73
C ASN A 17 -15.09 -7.66 -11.10
N ASN A 18 -16.26 -7.14 -10.74
CA ASN A 18 -17.56 -7.71 -11.13
C ASN A 18 -17.76 -7.58 -12.64
N PRO A 19 -17.91 -8.70 -13.40
CA PRO A 19 -18.04 -8.70 -14.86
C PRO A 19 -19.23 -7.86 -15.35
N ASN A 20 -20.36 -7.87 -14.64
CA ASN A 20 -21.54 -7.09 -15.03
C ASN A 20 -21.29 -5.58 -14.93
N VAL A 21 -20.54 -5.14 -13.90
CA VAL A 21 -20.14 -3.72 -13.74
C VAL A 21 -19.19 -3.33 -14.87
N GLN A 22 -18.20 -4.16 -15.18
CA GLN A 22 -17.23 -3.89 -16.25
C GLN A 22 -17.90 -3.88 -17.64
N MET A 23 -18.83 -4.79 -17.90
CA MET A 23 -19.63 -4.76 -19.14
C MET A 23 -20.45 -3.46 -19.28
N LEU A 24 -21.04 -2.99 -18.18
CA LEU A 24 -21.78 -1.72 -18.18
C LEU A 24 -20.86 -0.54 -18.44
N VAL A 25 -19.69 -0.50 -17.81
CA VAL A 25 -18.65 0.52 -18.02
C VAL A 25 -18.21 0.54 -19.49
N ASN A 26 -17.91 -0.63 -20.05
CA ASN A 26 -17.51 -0.77 -21.45
C ASN A 26 -18.63 -0.29 -22.40
N LYS A 27 -19.88 -0.65 -22.13
CA LYS A 27 -21.02 -0.19 -22.92
C LYS A 27 -21.17 1.33 -22.90
N ILE A 28 -21.00 1.96 -21.74
CA ILE A 28 -21.07 3.42 -21.59
C ILE A 28 -19.92 4.07 -22.35
N ASN A 29 -18.68 3.61 -22.19
CA ASN A 29 -17.51 4.13 -22.90
C ASN A 29 -17.67 3.99 -24.42
N TYR A 30 -18.22 2.87 -24.91
CA TYR A 30 -18.52 2.69 -26.33
C TYR A 30 -19.54 3.72 -26.83
N GLN A 31 -20.65 3.94 -26.09
CA GLN A 31 -21.69 4.92 -26.46
C GLN A 31 -21.17 6.36 -26.42
N LEU A 32 -20.18 6.64 -25.58
CA LEU A 32 -19.51 7.94 -25.49
C LEU A 32 -18.43 8.12 -26.58
N GLY A 33 -18.10 7.09 -27.36
CA GLY A 33 -17.06 7.14 -28.39
C GLY A 33 -15.65 7.28 -27.82
N ASN A 34 -15.39 6.70 -26.65
CA ASN A 34 -14.12 6.83 -25.95
C ASN A 34 -13.04 5.87 -26.46
N TYR A 35 -13.43 4.74 -27.08
CA TYR A 35 -12.49 3.77 -27.65
C TYR A 35 -11.77 4.37 -28.87
N GLY A 36 -10.44 4.24 -28.89
CA GLY A 36 -9.57 4.87 -29.87
C GLY A 36 -9.39 6.38 -29.69
N GLN A 37 -9.92 6.96 -28.61
CA GLN A 37 -9.77 8.36 -28.24
C GLN A 37 -9.14 8.52 -26.84
N THR A 38 -9.92 8.26 -25.80
CA THR A 38 -9.44 8.28 -24.40
C THR A 38 -9.08 6.89 -23.88
N ILE A 39 -9.51 5.84 -24.57
CA ILE A 39 -9.08 4.45 -24.34
C ILE A 39 -8.22 4.05 -25.52
N ASP A 40 -6.93 3.87 -25.26
CA ASP A 40 -5.98 3.37 -26.25
C ASP A 40 -6.23 1.88 -26.47
N THR A 41 -6.51 1.50 -27.71
CA THR A 41 -6.78 0.12 -28.12
C THR A 41 -5.59 -0.56 -28.77
N ASP A 42 -4.55 0.21 -29.11
CA ASP A 42 -3.36 -0.27 -29.77
C ASP A 42 -2.27 -0.66 -28.76
N ASN A 43 -2.25 0.02 -27.60
CA ASN A 43 -1.30 -0.22 -26.52
C ASN A 43 -2.01 -0.78 -25.27
N VAL A 44 -2.48 -2.00 -25.36
CA VAL A 44 -3.19 -2.68 -24.27
C VAL A 44 -2.21 -3.02 -23.15
N ILE A 45 -2.60 -2.75 -21.90
CA ILE A 45 -1.84 -3.14 -20.71
C ILE A 45 -1.97 -4.66 -20.51
N GLU A 46 -0.83 -5.36 -20.41
CA GLU A 46 -0.72 -6.82 -20.34
C GLU A 46 -0.21 -7.30 -18.96
N LEU A 47 -0.26 -6.44 -17.94
CA LEU A 47 0.31 -6.73 -16.61
C LEU A 47 -0.44 -7.83 -15.85
N TYR A 48 -1.76 -7.95 -16.06
CA TYR A 48 -2.61 -8.89 -15.34
C TYR A 48 -3.46 -9.69 -16.33
N LYS A 49 -3.20 -11.00 -16.37
CA LYS A 49 -3.93 -11.94 -17.23
C LYS A 49 -4.61 -13.06 -16.43
N GLY A 50 -4.81 -12.84 -15.12
CA GLY A 50 -5.48 -13.83 -14.27
C GLY A 50 -6.94 -13.99 -14.65
N ASP A 51 -7.44 -15.22 -14.55
CA ASP A 51 -8.85 -15.59 -14.73
C ASP A 51 -9.36 -16.25 -13.45
N ASP A 52 -10.32 -15.60 -12.81
CA ASP A 52 -10.89 -16.09 -11.55
C ASP A 52 -11.66 -17.40 -11.76
N VAL A 53 -12.23 -17.63 -12.95
CA VAL A 53 -12.96 -18.87 -13.29
C VAL A 53 -11.98 -20.03 -13.41
N GLU A 54 -10.85 -19.85 -14.08
CA GLU A 54 -9.82 -20.89 -14.21
C GLU A 54 -9.23 -21.28 -12.86
N ILE A 55 -9.02 -20.32 -11.97
CA ILE A 55 -8.57 -20.61 -10.58
C ILE A 55 -9.61 -21.41 -9.81
N GLU A 56 -10.89 -21.09 -9.97
CA GLU A 56 -11.97 -21.82 -9.31
C GLU A 56 -12.12 -23.25 -9.88
N GLU A 57 -11.94 -23.42 -11.19
CA GLU A 57 -11.91 -24.75 -11.84
C GLU A 57 -10.72 -25.55 -11.33
N PHE A 58 -9.50 -24.97 -11.33
CA PHE A 58 -8.31 -25.62 -10.75
C PHE A 58 -8.53 -26.04 -9.30
N LYS A 59 -9.10 -25.17 -8.46
CA LYS A 59 -9.42 -25.53 -7.07
C LYS A 59 -10.37 -26.72 -7.00
N ASN A 60 -11.42 -26.74 -7.82
CA ASN A 60 -12.39 -27.83 -7.81
C ASN A 60 -11.77 -29.17 -8.26
N GLU A 61 -10.92 -29.17 -9.30
CA GLU A 61 -10.16 -30.35 -9.73
C GLU A 61 -9.20 -30.83 -8.64
N LEU A 62 -8.51 -29.91 -7.97
CA LEU A 62 -7.61 -30.21 -6.86
C LEU A 62 -8.36 -30.87 -5.68
N LEU A 63 -9.52 -30.31 -5.30
CA LEU A 63 -10.31 -30.82 -4.17
C LEU A 63 -11.05 -32.12 -4.48
N SER A 64 -11.40 -32.37 -5.75
CA SER A 64 -12.01 -33.63 -6.18
C SER A 64 -11.01 -34.79 -6.27
N GLY A 65 -9.71 -34.50 -6.30
CA GLY A 65 -8.63 -35.48 -6.47
C GLY A 65 -8.45 -35.93 -7.92
N ASP A 66 -8.83 -35.09 -8.88
CA ASP A 66 -8.69 -35.38 -10.31
C ASP A 66 -7.28 -35.04 -10.84
N LEU A 67 -6.42 -34.43 -9.98
CA LEU A 67 -5.06 -34.07 -10.32
C LEU A 67 -4.04 -35.05 -9.73
N ASP A 68 -3.12 -35.57 -10.55
CA ASP A 68 -2.00 -36.39 -10.11
C ASP A 68 -0.82 -35.55 -9.60
N GLY A 69 -0.65 -34.34 -10.11
CA GLY A 69 0.43 -33.46 -9.71
C GLY A 69 0.21 -32.00 -10.07
N VAL A 70 0.97 -31.10 -9.39
CA VAL A 70 0.90 -29.66 -9.56
C VAL A 70 2.28 -29.00 -9.42
N ILE A 71 2.50 -27.94 -10.19
CA ILE A 71 3.68 -27.07 -10.08
C ILE A 71 3.19 -25.65 -9.81
N PHE A 72 3.62 -25.04 -8.71
CA PHE A 72 3.33 -23.66 -8.38
C PHE A 72 4.52 -22.77 -8.76
N TYR A 73 4.26 -21.73 -9.55
CA TYR A 73 5.22 -20.72 -9.94
C TYR A 73 4.64 -19.32 -9.73
N GLY A 74 5.33 -18.50 -8.93
CA GLY A 74 4.93 -17.13 -8.63
C GLY A 74 3.56 -16.97 -7.95
N SER A 75 3.05 -18.02 -7.29
CA SER A 75 1.72 -18.04 -6.69
C SER A 75 1.70 -18.74 -5.32
N ASN A 76 0.82 -18.25 -4.43
CA ASN A 76 0.63 -18.81 -3.09
C ASN A 76 -0.87 -18.97 -2.76
N PRO A 77 -1.58 -19.89 -3.45
CA PRO A 77 -3.04 -20.03 -3.29
C PRO A 77 -3.47 -20.49 -1.90
N VAL A 78 -2.63 -21.20 -1.16
CA VAL A 78 -2.95 -21.60 0.24
C VAL A 78 -3.15 -20.37 1.13
N TYR A 79 -2.46 -19.28 0.86
CA TYR A 79 -2.65 -18.02 1.57
C TYR A 79 -3.69 -17.10 0.91
N SER A 80 -3.61 -16.92 -0.42
CA SER A 80 -4.37 -15.90 -1.15
C SER A 80 -5.76 -16.32 -1.61
N HIS A 81 -6.15 -17.59 -1.41
CA HIS A 81 -7.49 -18.07 -1.75
C HIS A 81 -8.37 -18.20 -0.48
N PRO A 82 -9.67 -17.89 -0.53
CA PRO A 82 -10.59 -18.05 0.61
C PRO A 82 -10.60 -19.47 1.19
N GLU A 83 -10.54 -20.48 0.33
CA GLU A 83 -10.51 -21.90 0.68
C GLU A 83 -9.08 -22.47 0.75
N GLY A 84 -8.08 -21.62 0.99
CA GLY A 84 -6.67 -22.04 1.00
C GLY A 84 -6.34 -23.17 1.99
N LYS A 85 -7.10 -23.28 3.10
CA LYS A 85 -6.94 -24.38 4.05
C LYS A 85 -7.28 -25.74 3.43
N GLN A 86 -8.38 -25.82 2.70
CA GLN A 86 -8.79 -27.03 1.99
C GLN A 86 -7.79 -27.38 0.88
N MET A 87 -7.31 -26.36 0.16
CA MET A 87 -6.28 -26.55 -0.87
C MET A 87 -4.97 -27.09 -0.27
N ARG A 88 -4.56 -26.64 0.90
CA ARG A 88 -3.39 -27.16 1.62
C ARG A 88 -3.46 -28.66 1.80
N ASP A 89 -4.58 -29.14 2.34
CA ASP A 89 -4.77 -30.56 2.64
C ASP A 89 -4.76 -31.40 1.34
N ALA A 90 -5.37 -30.88 0.28
CA ALA A 90 -5.39 -31.52 -1.03
C ALA A 90 -4.00 -31.57 -1.68
N ILE A 91 -3.24 -30.47 -1.68
CA ILE A 91 -1.86 -30.41 -2.21
C ILE A 91 -0.97 -31.41 -1.52
N SER A 92 -1.08 -31.53 -0.19
CA SER A 92 -0.27 -32.45 0.61
C SER A 92 -0.58 -33.93 0.30
N SER A 93 -1.71 -34.23 -0.34
CA SER A 93 -2.13 -35.59 -0.70
C SER A 93 -1.81 -35.99 -2.15
N LEU A 94 -1.32 -35.06 -2.98
CA LEU A 94 -0.98 -35.34 -4.39
C LEU A 94 0.25 -36.26 -4.50
N ASP A 95 0.31 -37.03 -5.58
CA ASP A 95 1.47 -37.87 -5.92
C ASP A 95 2.72 -37.02 -6.22
N LEU A 96 2.54 -35.82 -6.80
CA LEU A 96 3.59 -34.88 -7.09
C LEU A 96 3.15 -33.43 -6.84
N SER A 97 3.84 -32.72 -5.96
CA SER A 97 3.64 -31.29 -5.76
C SER A 97 4.99 -30.57 -5.66
N VAL A 98 5.14 -29.49 -6.45
CA VAL A 98 6.38 -28.72 -6.56
C VAL A 98 6.07 -27.24 -6.42
N SER A 99 6.86 -26.52 -5.62
CA SER A 99 6.84 -25.07 -5.54
C SER A 99 8.17 -24.47 -5.96
N PHE A 100 8.13 -23.41 -6.77
CA PHE A 100 9.28 -22.56 -7.10
C PHE A 100 9.38 -21.32 -6.21
N SER A 101 8.67 -21.27 -5.09
CA SER A 101 8.75 -20.12 -4.19
C SER A 101 10.17 -19.93 -3.64
N GLU A 102 10.60 -18.67 -3.53
CA GLU A 102 11.85 -18.28 -2.87
C GLU A 102 11.82 -18.55 -1.35
N TYR A 103 10.63 -18.73 -0.77
CA TYR A 103 10.38 -18.90 0.66
C TYR A 103 9.59 -20.17 0.93
N MET A 104 9.70 -20.67 2.18
CA MET A 104 8.82 -21.73 2.69
C MET A 104 7.46 -21.15 3.08
N ASP A 105 6.77 -20.58 2.08
CA ASP A 105 5.43 -20.01 2.27
C ASP A 105 4.36 -21.10 2.47
N GLU A 106 3.11 -20.68 2.61
CA GLU A 106 1.99 -21.56 2.97
C GLU A 106 1.76 -22.65 1.90
N THR A 107 1.92 -22.31 0.62
CA THR A 107 1.84 -23.29 -0.48
C THR A 107 3.08 -24.16 -0.55
N ALA A 108 4.26 -23.57 -0.50
CA ALA A 108 5.52 -24.30 -0.54
C ALA A 108 5.64 -25.33 0.59
N SER A 109 5.19 -24.97 1.81
CA SER A 109 5.18 -25.87 2.97
C SER A 109 4.22 -27.04 2.82
N SER A 110 3.28 -26.97 1.87
CA SER A 110 2.33 -28.05 1.55
C SER A 110 2.83 -28.94 0.42
N CYS A 111 3.87 -28.55 -0.30
CA CYS A 111 4.43 -29.28 -1.42
C CYS A 111 5.46 -30.32 -0.97
N GLN A 112 5.60 -31.41 -1.75
CA GLN A 112 6.64 -32.43 -1.53
C GLN A 112 8.04 -31.91 -1.87
N PHE A 113 8.13 -31.03 -2.88
CA PHE A 113 9.39 -30.47 -3.34
C PHE A 113 9.31 -28.96 -3.39
N VAL A 114 10.32 -28.30 -2.83
CA VAL A 114 10.55 -26.87 -2.98
C VAL A 114 11.85 -26.68 -3.72
N CYS A 115 11.77 -26.02 -4.87
CA CYS A 115 12.88 -25.72 -5.76
C CYS A 115 13.05 -24.20 -5.83
N PRO A 116 13.73 -23.58 -4.86
CA PRO A 116 13.76 -22.12 -4.76
C PRO A 116 14.27 -21.46 -6.03
N ASP A 117 13.47 -20.50 -6.53
CA ASP A 117 13.81 -19.69 -7.69
C ASP A 117 14.94 -18.70 -7.38
N HIS A 118 15.52 -18.11 -8.42
CA HIS A 118 16.36 -16.92 -8.28
C HIS A 118 15.49 -15.71 -7.97
N ASN A 119 16.00 -14.81 -7.14
CA ASN A 119 15.39 -13.49 -7.02
C ASN A 119 15.48 -12.74 -8.36
N PHE A 120 14.54 -11.86 -8.63
CA PHE A 120 14.51 -11.10 -9.89
C PHE A 120 15.80 -10.28 -10.15
N LEU A 121 16.53 -9.88 -9.09
CA LEU A 121 17.82 -9.21 -9.21
C LEU A 121 18.97 -10.15 -9.66
N GLU A 122 18.75 -11.45 -9.64
CA GLU A 122 19.71 -12.51 -9.93
C GLU A 122 19.47 -13.18 -11.29
N ALA A 123 18.39 -12.84 -11.97
CA ALA A 123 17.85 -13.60 -13.10
C ALA A 123 17.70 -12.76 -14.38
N TRP A 124 17.96 -13.40 -15.52
CA TRP A 124 17.50 -12.91 -16.82
C TRP A 124 16.02 -13.21 -16.99
N CYS A 125 15.25 -12.24 -17.49
CA CYS A 125 13.88 -12.44 -17.90
C CYS A 125 13.49 -11.45 -18.99
N ASP A 126 12.37 -11.68 -19.65
CA ASP A 126 11.74 -10.73 -20.54
C ASP A 126 10.28 -10.50 -20.14
N HIS A 127 9.76 -9.34 -20.49
CA HIS A 127 8.42 -8.93 -20.11
C HIS A 127 7.75 -8.20 -21.28
N ASN A 128 6.43 -8.36 -21.36
CA ASN A 128 5.59 -7.62 -22.29
C ASN A 128 4.50 -6.88 -21.49
N PRO A 129 4.83 -5.75 -20.81
CA PRO A 129 3.91 -5.06 -19.93
C PRO A 129 2.79 -4.31 -20.66
N VAL A 130 3.05 -3.94 -21.91
CA VAL A 130 2.10 -3.29 -22.82
C VAL A 130 2.24 -3.93 -24.18
N SER A 131 1.16 -4.12 -24.92
CA SER A 131 1.21 -4.67 -26.28
C SER A 131 2.27 -3.98 -27.12
N ASN A 132 3.06 -4.75 -27.86
CA ASN A 132 4.18 -4.27 -28.70
C ASN A 132 5.36 -3.63 -27.95
N HIS A 133 5.38 -3.60 -26.62
CA HIS A 133 6.50 -3.13 -25.82
C HIS A 133 7.13 -4.29 -25.06
N PHE A 134 8.33 -4.67 -25.44
CA PHE A 134 9.07 -5.79 -24.84
C PHE A 134 10.27 -5.25 -24.07
N SER A 135 10.44 -5.67 -22.84
CA SER A 135 11.53 -5.26 -21.98
C SER A 135 12.38 -6.45 -21.54
N ILE A 136 13.66 -6.18 -21.30
CA ILE A 136 14.63 -7.18 -20.82
C ILE A 136 15.00 -6.86 -19.38
N GLN A 137 14.87 -7.86 -18.53
CA GLN A 137 15.40 -7.85 -17.18
C GLN A 137 16.79 -8.48 -17.20
N GLN A 138 17.77 -7.76 -16.66
CA GLN A 138 19.17 -8.21 -16.55
C GLN A 138 19.50 -8.47 -15.07
N PRO A 139 20.24 -9.52 -14.73
CA PRO A 139 20.71 -9.74 -13.37
C PRO A 139 21.64 -8.59 -12.94
N LEU A 140 21.37 -7.99 -11.79
CA LEU A 140 22.21 -6.95 -11.19
C LEU A 140 23.24 -7.53 -10.24
N ILE A 141 22.98 -8.72 -9.69
CA ILE A 141 23.86 -9.43 -8.77
C ILE A 141 23.97 -10.90 -9.18
N ARG A 142 25.00 -11.58 -8.70
CA ARG A 142 25.08 -13.04 -8.80
C ARG A 142 24.14 -13.68 -7.78
N PRO A 143 23.64 -14.92 -8.04
CA PRO A 143 22.86 -15.65 -7.07
C PRO A 143 23.54 -15.73 -5.72
N LEU A 144 22.82 -15.34 -4.66
CA LEU A 144 23.32 -15.34 -3.29
C LEU A 144 23.35 -16.76 -2.69
N TYR A 145 22.48 -17.63 -3.20
CA TYR A 145 22.33 -19.00 -2.72
C TYR A 145 22.51 -20.00 -3.86
N ASN A 146 22.69 -21.26 -3.52
CA ASN A 146 22.78 -22.35 -4.51
C ASN A 146 21.40 -22.75 -5.02
N THR A 147 20.70 -21.80 -5.63
CA THR A 147 19.40 -21.95 -6.27
C THR A 147 19.56 -22.14 -7.78
N ARG A 148 18.47 -22.33 -8.49
CA ARG A 148 18.43 -22.37 -9.96
C ARG A 148 17.13 -21.73 -10.42
N GLN A 149 17.23 -20.86 -11.40
CA GLN A 149 16.08 -20.18 -11.98
C GLN A 149 15.00 -21.18 -12.44
N ALA A 150 13.74 -20.90 -12.14
CA ALA A 150 12.63 -21.79 -12.46
C ALA A 150 12.55 -22.13 -13.95
N GLN A 151 12.74 -21.14 -14.83
CA GLN A 151 12.74 -21.32 -16.28
C GLN A 151 13.86 -22.28 -16.74
N GLU A 152 15.04 -22.20 -16.15
CA GLU A 152 16.11 -23.16 -16.44
C GLU A 152 15.76 -24.58 -15.94
N THR A 153 15.09 -24.66 -14.82
CA THR A 153 14.60 -25.95 -14.32
C THR A 153 13.61 -26.57 -15.30
N LEU A 154 12.69 -25.78 -15.83
CA LEU A 154 11.74 -26.22 -16.86
C LEU A 154 12.43 -26.63 -18.17
N LEU A 155 13.45 -25.89 -18.62
CA LEU A 155 14.25 -26.28 -19.79
C LEU A 155 14.95 -27.62 -19.61
N VAL A 156 15.47 -27.91 -18.40
CA VAL A 156 16.08 -29.20 -18.07
C VAL A 156 15.05 -30.31 -18.06
N TRP A 157 13.89 -30.10 -17.45
CA TRP A 157 12.83 -31.13 -17.37
C TRP A 157 12.22 -31.47 -18.72
N THR A 158 12.13 -30.49 -19.62
CA THR A 158 11.69 -30.72 -21.01
C THR A 158 12.77 -31.31 -21.92
N GLY A 159 14.00 -31.48 -21.41
CA GLY A 159 15.14 -31.95 -22.21
C GLY A 159 15.70 -30.91 -23.21
N SER A 160 15.24 -29.64 -23.10
CA SER A 160 15.70 -28.56 -23.97
C SER A 160 17.09 -28.04 -23.56
N ALA A 161 17.51 -28.29 -22.34
CA ALA A 161 18.85 -28.00 -21.83
C ALA A 161 19.43 -29.19 -21.05
N THR A 162 20.75 -29.28 -20.97
CA THR A 162 21.42 -30.18 -20.06
C THR A 162 21.37 -29.63 -18.64
N ARG A 163 21.56 -30.49 -17.64
CA ARG A 163 21.58 -30.06 -16.24
C ARG A 163 22.60 -28.93 -16.05
N THR A 164 22.12 -27.80 -15.59
CA THR A 164 22.87 -26.56 -15.42
C THR A 164 23.21 -26.31 -13.95
N ASN A 165 24.16 -25.44 -13.69
CA ASN A 165 24.48 -24.91 -12.36
C ASN A 165 23.93 -23.47 -12.22
N SER A 166 24.17 -22.82 -11.09
CA SER A 166 23.74 -21.45 -10.82
C SER A 166 24.37 -20.36 -11.71
N GLU A 167 25.36 -20.73 -12.53
CA GLU A 167 26.04 -19.84 -13.49
C GLU A 167 25.62 -20.14 -14.94
N SER A 168 24.54 -20.86 -15.13
CA SER A 168 24.07 -21.26 -16.46
C SER A 168 23.48 -20.07 -17.22
N GLU A 169 23.72 -20.04 -18.50
CA GLU A 169 23.13 -19.09 -19.45
C GLU A 169 22.05 -19.75 -20.33
N ALA A 170 21.53 -20.90 -19.94
CA ALA A 170 20.60 -21.66 -20.78
C ALA A 170 19.31 -20.89 -21.06
N PHE A 171 18.76 -20.22 -20.06
CA PHE A 171 17.55 -19.42 -20.23
C PHE A 171 17.84 -18.11 -20.99
N TYR A 172 18.97 -17.45 -20.75
CA TYR A 172 19.40 -16.31 -21.54
C TYR A 172 19.49 -16.65 -23.04
N ASN A 173 20.13 -17.77 -23.38
CA ASN A 173 20.22 -18.24 -24.77
C ASN A 173 18.83 -18.60 -25.33
N PHE A 174 17.93 -19.11 -24.47
CA PHE A 174 16.55 -19.38 -24.87
C PHE A 174 15.80 -18.10 -25.21
N ILE A 175 15.90 -17.04 -24.40
CA ILE A 175 15.25 -15.74 -24.67
C ILE A 175 15.76 -15.17 -26.01
N GLN A 176 17.08 -15.15 -26.23
CA GLN A 176 17.64 -14.65 -27.48
C GLN A 176 17.08 -15.40 -28.71
N LYS A 177 17.09 -16.73 -28.62
CA LYS A 177 16.55 -17.57 -29.70
C LYS A 177 15.06 -17.34 -29.92
N TYR A 178 14.30 -17.23 -28.84
CA TYR A 178 12.87 -16.98 -28.88
C TYR A 178 12.54 -15.64 -29.54
N TRP A 179 13.26 -14.59 -29.19
CA TRP A 179 13.10 -13.27 -29.79
C TRP A 179 13.45 -13.29 -31.30
N LEU A 180 14.56 -13.95 -31.68
CA LEU A 180 14.95 -14.09 -33.06
C LEU A 180 13.90 -14.86 -33.87
N ASP A 181 13.50 -16.03 -33.39
CA ASP A 181 12.58 -16.93 -34.12
C ASP A 181 11.17 -16.34 -34.29
N ASN A 182 10.74 -15.50 -33.34
CA ASN A 182 9.41 -14.89 -33.38
C ASN A 182 9.41 -13.43 -33.87
N GLY A 183 10.54 -12.89 -34.26
CA GLY A 183 10.64 -11.54 -34.78
C GLY A 183 10.25 -10.47 -33.77
N ILE A 184 10.53 -10.69 -32.45
CA ILE A 184 10.18 -9.76 -31.41
C ILE A 184 11.04 -8.50 -31.48
N GLY A 185 10.40 -7.34 -31.35
CA GLY A 185 11.05 -6.04 -31.45
C GLY A 185 11.32 -5.60 -32.87
N ASP A 186 11.88 -4.42 -33.05
CA ASP A 186 12.16 -3.84 -34.36
C ASP A 186 13.53 -4.28 -34.91
N GLN A 187 13.65 -5.58 -35.23
CA GLN A 187 14.89 -6.20 -35.70
C GLN A 187 15.30 -5.69 -37.09
N ALA A 188 14.34 -5.21 -37.88
CA ALA A 188 14.59 -4.82 -39.29
C ALA A 188 15.44 -3.54 -39.45
N GLU A 189 15.55 -2.73 -38.39
CA GLU A 189 16.39 -1.53 -38.39
C GLU A 189 17.89 -1.82 -38.22
N TYR A 190 18.26 -3.06 -37.89
CA TYR A 190 19.62 -3.43 -37.52
C TYR A 190 20.25 -4.35 -38.59
N PHE A 191 21.57 -4.33 -38.69
CA PHE A 191 22.31 -5.12 -39.64
C PHE A 191 22.15 -6.62 -39.38
N ASP A 192 22.20 -7.03 -38.12
CA ASP A 192 21.96 -8.41 -37.68
C ASP A 192 21.33 -8.45 -36.28
N PHE A 193 20.93 -9.65 -35.87
CA PHE A 193 20.31 -9.84 -34.55
C PHE A 193 21.25 -9.51 -33.39
N SER A 194 22.54 -9.69 -33.52
CA SER A 194 23.49 -9.36 -32.43
C SER A 194 23.57 -7.87 -32.18
N GLU A 195 23.53 -7.04 -33.25
CA GLU A 195 23.46 -5.59 -33.11
C GLU A 195 22.15 -5.16 -32.45
N PHE A 196 21.04 -5.67 -32.92
CA PHE A 196 19.72 -5.45 -32.32
C PHE A 196 19.70 -5.84 -30.84
N TRP A 197 20.20 -7.04 -30.51
CA TRP A 197 20.20 -7.55 -29.14
C TRP A 197 21.06 -6.69 -28.21
N ASN A 198 22.25 -6.31 -28.63
CA ASN A 198 23.12 -5.42 -27.85
C ASN A 198 22.48 -4.06 -27.60
N TRP A 199 21.78 -3.52 -28.61
CA TRP A 199 21.02 -2.29 -28.46
C TRP A 199 19.87 -2.45 -27.46
N THR A 200 19.12 -3.53 -27.56
CA THR A 200 18.01 -3.84 -26.64
C THR A 200 18.49 -3.99 -25.20
N ILE A 201 19.59 -4.70 -24.96
CA ILE A 201 20.19 -4.81 -23.63
C ILE A 201 20.61 -3.43 -23.10
N HIS A 202 21.22 -2.60 -23.94
CA HIS A 202 21.67 -1.26 -23.53
C HIS A 202 20.51 -0.35 -23.15
N ASN A 203 19.40 -0.40 -23.87
CA ASN A 203 18.23 0.46 -23.64
C ASN A 203 17.20 -0.17 -22.68
N GLY A 204 17.25 -1.47 -22.46
CA GLY A 204 16.35 -2.22 -21.59
C GLY A 204 15.02 -2.64 -22.23
N PHE A 205 14.73 -2.18 -23.45
CA PHE A 205 13.48 -2.51 -24.14
C PHE A 205 13.61 -2.41 -25.65
N SER A 206 12.63 -2.99 -26.37
CA SER A 206 12.38 -2.75 -27.78
C SER A 206 10.88 -2.73 -28.07
N ASN A 207 10.46 -1.91 -29.00
CA ASN A 207 9.07 -1.88 -29.46
C ASN A 207 8.95 -2.72 -30.74
N SER A 208 7.80 -3.35 -30.95
CA SER A 208 7.48 -4.01 -32.21
C SER A 208 6.57 -3.09 -33.04
N GLN A 209 6.91 -2.90 -34.32
CA GLN A 209 6.07 -2.15 -35.25
C GLN A 209 5.01 -3.05 -35.93
N ASN A 210 4.46 -4.02 -35.23
CA ASN A 210 3.36 -4.77 -35.80
C ASN A 210 2.19 -3.80 -36.05
N GLU A 211 1.94 -3.51 -37.34
CA GLU A 211 0.67 -2.95 -37.76
C GLU A 211 -0.41 -3.96 -37.36
N LEU A 212 -0.96 -3.77 -36.14
CA LEU A 212 -2.19 -4.44 -35.78
C LEU A 212 -3.21 -4.01 -36.85
N THR A 213 -3.64 -4.95 -37.67
CA THR A 213 -4.80 -4.73 -38.53
C THR A 213 -5.95 -4.38 -37.60
N GLN A 214 -6.28 -3.09 -37.49
CA GLN A 214 -7.41 -2.63 -36.71
C GLN A 214 -8.66 -3.28 -37.28
N GLU A 215 -9.02 -4.44 -36.75
CA GLU A 215 -10.39 -4.91 -36.90
C GLU A 215 -11.28 -3.91 -36.17
N ALA A 216 -12.29 -3.43 -36.87
CA ALA A 216 -13.21 -2.45 -36.30
C ALA A 216 -13.79 -3.04 -34.99
N LEU A 217 -13.51 -2.35 -33.86
CA LEU A 217 -14.01 -2.76 -32.56
C LEU A 217 -15.54 -2.85 -32.60
N VAL A 218 -16.06 -4.05 -32.47
CA VAL A 218 -17.49 -4.33 -32.41
C VAL A 218 -17.87 -4.56 -30.94
N PHE A 219 -18.74 -3.72 -30.42
CA PHE A 219 -19.28 -3.94 -29.09
C PHE A 219 -20.34 -5.07 -29.14
N ASN A 220 -20.07 -6.14 -28.41
CA ASN A 220 -21.03 -7.23 -28.23
C ASN A 220 -21.96 -6.87 -27.07
N ASP A 221 -23.23 -6.60 -27.36
CA ASP A 221 -24.24 -6.29 -26.34
C ASP A 221 -24.68 -7.58 -25.64
N VAL A 222 -24.03 -7.92 -24.55
CA VAL A 222 -24.37 -9.08 -23.72
C VAL A 222 -25.39 -8.64 -22.68
N ALA A 223 -26.39 -9.48 -22.42
CA ALA A 223 -27.38 -9.23 -21.39
C ALA A 223 -26.70 -9.22 -20.01
N LEU A 224 -26.90 -8.11 -19.28
CA LEU A 224 -26.39 -7.99 -17.91
C LEU A 224 -27.13 -9.00 -17.02
N GLY A 225 -26.38 -9.79 -16.25
CA GLY A 225 -26.94 -10.65 -15.23
C GLY A 225 -27.63 -9.82 -14.13
N SER A 226 -28.70 -10.33 -13.56
CA SER A 226 -29.30 -9.72 -12.37
C SER A 226 -28.43 -10.07 -11.15
N SER A 227 -27.78 -9.10 -10.53
CA SER A 227 -27.16 -9.33 -9.23
C SER A 227 -28.25 -9.35 -8.17
N ASN A 228 -28.45 -10.49 -7.53
CA ASN A 228 -29.25 -10.57 -6.31
C ASN A 228 -28.38 -10.04 -5.16
N ASN A 229 -28.65 -8.84 -4.72
CA ASN A 229 -28.10 -8.33 -3.46
C ASN A 229 -28.85 -8.99 -2.31
N ASP A 230 -28.38 -10.12 -1.83
CA ASP A 230 -28.82 -10.71 -0.56
C ASP A 230 -28.25 -9.87 0.59
N ALA A 231 -28.82 -8.69 0.81
CA ALA A 231 -28.55 -7.88 1.99
C ALA A 231 -29.20 -8.54 3.22
N SER A 232 -28.60 -9.63 3.70
CA SER A 232 -29.07 -10.35 4.88
C SER A 232 -28.36 -9.91 6.17
N SER A 233 -27.41 -8.99 6.08
CA SER A 233 -26.58 -8.51 7.19
C SER A 233 -26.50 -6.99 7.23
N ASP A 234 -26.23 -6.44 8.42
CA ASP A 234 -26.26 -5.00 8.65
C ASP A 234 -25.01 -4.24 8.16
N TRP A 235 -23.91 -4.94 7.80
CA TRP A 235 -22.62 -4.34 7.49
C TRP A 235 -22.08 -4.76 6.13
N GLU A 236 -21.66 -3.78 5.32
CA GLU A 236 -20.89 -4.02 4.10
C GLU A 236 -19.40 -4.04 4.46
N PHE A 237 -18.67 -5.05 3.99
CA PHE A 237 -17.21 -5.10 4.17
C PHE A 237 -16.47 -5.01 2.84
N VAL A 238 -15.23 -4.51 2.91
CA VAL A 238 -14.28 -4.51 1.79
C VAL A 238 -12.91 -4.99 2.28
N VAL A 239 -12.30 -5.87 1.48
CA VAL A 239 -10.91 -6.28 1.63
C VAL A 239 -10.07 -5.51 0.60
N TYR A 240 -9.00 -4.85 1.03
CA TYR A 240 -8.22 -3.95 0.18
C TYR A 240 -6.71 -4.09 0.42
N GLN A 241 -5.92 -3.68 -0.58
CA GLN A 241 -4.46 -3.69 -0.50
C GLN A 241 -3.92 -2.44 0.19
N LYS A 242 -2.80 -2.63 0.90
CA LYS A 242 -1.97 -1.59 1.48
C LYS A 242 -0.50 -1.83 1.11
N GLU A 243 0.42 -1.32 1.93
CA GLU A 243 1.87 -1.35 1.73
C GLU A 243 2.47 -2.74 1.59
N LEU A 244 1.87 -3.77 2.19
CA LEU A 244 2.30 -5.16 2.04
C LEU A 244 1.74 -5.85 0.78
N GLY A 245 0.93 -5.13 -0.02
CA GLY A 245 0.27 -5.67 -1.19
C GLY A 245 -0.61 -6.89 -0.85
N VAL A 246 -0.45 -7.96 -1.61
CA VAL A 246 -1.13 -9.24 -1.37
C VAL A 246 -0.35 -10.18 -0.43
N GLY A 247 0.62 -9.67 0.32
CA GLY A 247 1.38 -10.42 1.32
C GLY A 247 2.76 -10.91 0.89
N HIS A 248 3.22 -10.61 -0.32
CA HIS A 248 4.58 -10.94 -0.75
C HIS A 248 5.65 -10.25 0.09
N HIS A 249 5.34 -9.10 0.64
CA HIS A 249 6.27 -8.27 1.41
C HIS A 249 6.08 -8.39 2.93
N ALA A 250 5.33 -9.35 3.42
CA ALA A 250 5.07 -9.52 4.85
C ALA A 250 6.36 -9.70 5.69
N ALA A 251 7.40 -10.29 5.10
CA ALA A 251 8.71 -10.43 5.75
C ALA A 251 9.64 -9.22 5.60
N ASN A 252 9.19 -8.14 4.94
CA ASN A 252 9.96 -6.92 4.78
C ASN A 252 9.71 -5.96 5.97
N PRO A 253 10.67 -5.80 6.90
CA PRO A 253 10.46 -5.00 8.09
C PRO A 253 10.30 -3.50 7.79
N TRP A 254 10.90 -2.97 6.74
CA TRP A 254 10.70 -1.58 6.33
C TRP A 254 9.27 -1.30 5.89
N LEU A 255 8.65 -2.23 5.16
CA LEU A 255 7.25 -2.09 4.76
C LEU A 255 6.28 -2.39 5.90
N GLN A 256 6.63 -3.28 6.83
CA GLN A 256 5.87 -3.46 8.06
C GLN A 256 5.85 -2.20 8.94
N GLU A 257 6.96 -1.46 8.99
CA GLU A 257 7.10 -0.22 9.77
C GLU A 257 6.74 1.05 8.96
N LEU A 258 6.36 0.91 7.67
CA LEU A 258 5.88 2.03 6.87
C LEU A 258 4.49 2.45 7.35
N PRO A 259 4.30 3.70 7.80
CA PRO A 259 3.00 4.12 8.30
C PRO A 259 1.96 4.18 7.18
N ASP A 260 0.79 3.62 7.45
CA ASP A 260 -0.38 3.81 6.59
C ASP A 260 -0.65 5.30 6.34
N ALA A 261 -1.03 5.65 5.13
CA ALA A 261 -1.19 7.04 4.73
C ALA A 261 -2.18 7.82 5.61
N ILE A 262 -3.26 7.20 6.02
CA ILE A 262 -4.35 7.85 6.76
C ILE A 262 -4.32 7.52 8.26
N SER A 263 -4.28 6.25 8.63
CA SER A 263 -4.34 5.85 10.04
C SER A 263 -3.04 6.09 10.79
N LYS A 264 -1.91 6.09 10.10
CA LYS A 264 -0.55 6.12 10.68
C LYS A 264 -0.19 4.89 11.50
N ILE A 265 -0.94 3.81 11.36
CA ILE A 265 -0.66 2.53 12.00
C ILE A 265 0.40 1.77 11.23
N VAL A 266 1.26 1.08 11.96
CA VAL A 266 2.32 0.19 11.46
C VAL A 266 2.17 -1.20 12.06
N TRP A 267 2.77 -2.20 11.45
CA TRP A 267 2.91 -3.57 11.97
C TRP A 267 1.62 -4.38 12.12
N ASP A 268 0.45 -3.88 11.73
CA ASP A 268 -0.82 -4.61 11.87
C ASP A 268 -1.80 -4.30 10.76
N ASN A 269 -2.71 -5.25 10.49
CA ASN A 269 -3.99 -4.90 9.93
C ASN A 269 -5.05 -4.76 11.03
N TYR A 270 -6.11 -4.07 10.71
CA TYR A 270 -7.18 -3.70 11.63
C TYR A 270 -8.49 -3.52 10.84
N ILE A 271 -9.60 -3.52 11.57
CA ILE A 271 -10.91 -3.17 11.03
C ILE A 271 -11.03 -1.65 11.03
N THR A 272 -11.30 -1.04 9.87
CA THR A 272 -11.71 0.36 9.79
C THR A 272 -13.22 0.48 9.81
N MET A 273 -13.74 1.46 10.49
CA MET A 273 -15.16 1.84 10.48
C MET A 273 -15.32 3.34 10.75
N SER A 274 -16.49 3.92 10.48
CA SER A 274 -16.72 5.31 10.82
C SER A 274 -16.61 5.54 12.33
N PRO A 275 -16.22 6.73 12.81
CA PRO A 275 -16.17 7.02 14.24
C PRO A 275 -17.51 6.78 14.93
N SER A 276 -18.62 7.23 14.35
CA SER A 276 -19.97 7.04 14.88
C SER A 276 -20.35 5.56 15.02
N ASP A 277 -19.96 4.73 14.07
CA ASP A 277 -20.18 3.29 14.15
C ASP A 277 -19.32 2.63 15.22
N CYS A 278 -18.06 3.07 15.36
CA CYS A 278 -17.19 2.61 16.42
C CYS A 278 -17.80 2.90 17.81
N TYR A 279 -18.29 4.12 18.01
CA TYR A 279 -18.95 4.50 19.27
C TYR A 279 -20.20 3.63 19.55
N LYS A 280 -21.00 3.39 18.52
CA LYS A 280 -22.20 2.55 18.61
C LYS A 280 -21.88 1.09 18.93
N VAL A 281 -20.91 0.49 18.21
CA VAL A 281 -20.55 -0.93 18.40
C VAL A 281 -19.99 -1.19 19.78
N PHE A 282 -19.19 -0.27 20.33
CA PHE A 282 -18.56 -0.42 21.64
C PHE A 282 -19.31 0.25 22.78
N GLY A 283 -20.47 0.87 22.51
CA GLY A 283 -21.29 1.53 23.53
C GLY A 283 -20.59 2.73 24.15
N ILE A 284 -19.83 3.49 23.37
CA ILE A 284 -19.11 4.68 23.81
C ILE A 284 -20.07 5.87 23.73
N ASP A 285 -20.28 6.57 24.83
CA ASP A 285 -21.10 7.76 24.88
C ASP A 285 -20.35 9.05 24.52
N ASP A 286 -21.07 10.14 24.31
CA ASP A 286 -20.50 11.42 23.87
C ASP A 286 -19.45 11.99 24.84
N SER A 287 -19.53 11.63 26.13
CA SER A 287 -18.59 12.09 27.14
C SER A 287 -17.26 11.33 27.14
N ASN A 288 -17.20 10.20 26.44
CA ASN A 288 -16.05 9.29 26.43
C ASN A 288 -15.54 8.90 25.03
N GLN A 289 -15.86 9.69 24.00
CA GLN A 289 -15.44 9.43 22.62
C GLN A 289 -13.92 9.29 22.48
N LYS A 290 -13.16 10.02 23.29
CA LYS A 290 -11.70 9.94 23.30
C LYS A 290 -11.18 8.52 23.56
N SER A 291 -11.91 7.69 24.30
CA SER A 291 -11.49 6.31 24.59
C SER A 291 -11.34 5.43 23.35
N ALA A 292 -12.01 5.75 22.25
CA ALA A 292 -11.83 5.06 20.98
C ALA A 292 -10.47 5.37 20.33
N TRP A 293 -9.91 6.54 20.62
CA TRP A 293 -8.67 7.05 20.04
C TRP A 293 -7.45 6.79 20.92
N ASP A 294 -7.63 6.67 22.23
CA ASP A 294 -6.53 6.55 23.19
C ASP A 294 -5.64 5.32 22.91
N GLY A 295 -6.23 4.21 22.49
CA GLY A 295 -5.49 2.98 22.16
C GLY A 295 -4.67 3.04 20.86
N ILE A 296 -4.81 4.12 20.08
CA ILE A 296 -4.16 4.33 18.78
C ILE A 296 -3.01 5.34 18.94
N HIS A 297 -3.08 6.18 19.98
CA HIS A 297 -2.02 7.13 20.30
C HIS A 297 -0.81 6.43 20.93
N LEU A 298 0.28 7.15 21.06
CA LEU A 298 1.53 6.80 21.74
C LEU A 298 1.36 6.43 23.23
N GLY A 299 0.20 5.95 23.61
CA GLY A 299 -0.11 5.51 24.96
C GLY A 299 0.42 4.11 25.20
N GLN A 300 1.39 3.95 26.10
CA GLN A 300 1.95 2.65 26.45
C GLN A 300 0.96 1.77 27.22
N GLU A 301 -0.03 2.38 27.89
CA GLU A 301 -0.96 1.70 28.79
C GLU A 301 -2.32 1.42 28.14
N GLU A 302 -2.74 2.25 27.19
CA GLU A 302 -4.06 2.12 26.58
C GLU A 302 -4.01 1.25 25.32
N LYS A 303 -5.10 0.54 25.05
CA LYS A 303 -5.18 -0.45 23.98
C LYS A 303 -6.46 -0.25 23.18
N ALA A 304 -6.35 -0.39 21.85
CA ALA A 304 -7.49 -0.33 20.95
C ALA A 304 -8.54 -1.41 21.25
N PHE A 305 -9.79 -1.09 20.97
CA PHE A 305 -10.89 -2.05 21.02
C PHE A 305 -10.70 -3.13 19.96
N VAL A 306 -11.16 -4.34 20.24
CA VAL A 306 -11.15 -5.47 19.30
C VAL A 306 -12.58 -5.82 18.92
N ALA A 307 -12.85 -5.87 17.63
CA ALA A 307 -14.10 -6.37 17.09
C ALA A 307 -13.93 -7.73 16.43
N LYS A 308 -15.02 -8.45 16.33
CA LYS A 308 -15.15 -9.69 15.58
C LYS A 308 -16.00 -9.43 14.35
N LEU A 309 -15.42 -9.62 13.16
CA LEU A 309 -16.12 -9.61 11.89
C LEU A 309 -16.43 -11.05 11.50
N THR A 310 -17.70 -11.34 11.25
CA THR A 310 -18.19 -12.66 10.83
C THR A 310 -18.78 -12.55 9.43
N VAL A 311 -18.21 -13.29 8.50
CA VAL A 311 -18.67 -13.40 7.11
C VAL A 311 -18.94 -14.87 6.80
N ASN A 312 -20.17 -15.21 6.49
CA ASN A 312 -20.61 -16.60 6.46
C ASN A 312 -20.25 -17.30 7.80
N ASP A 313 -19.51 -18.38 7.77
CA ASP A 313 -19.05 -19.11 8.98
C ASP A 313 -17.61 -18.75 9.39
N ILE A 314 -17.01 -17.72 8.77
CA ILE A 314 -15.63 -17.31 9.03
C ILE A 314 -15.62 -16.13 9.99
N GLU A 315 -14.88 -16.28 11.08
CA GLU A 315 -14.70 -15.23 12.08
C GLU A 315 -13.25 -14.71 12.07
N VAL A 316 -13.11 -13.37 11.99
CA VAL A 316 -11.82 -12.69 12.12
C VAL A 316 -11.92 -11.68 13.25
N LYS A 317 -10.98 -11.74 14.20
CA LYS A 317 -10.87 -10.78 15.30
C LYS A 317 -9.69 -9.86 15.01
N LEU A 318 -9.94 -8.56 14.98
CA LEU A 318 -8.93 -7.53 14.75
C LEU A 318 -9.18 -6.29 15.62
N PRO A 319 -8.13 -5.53 15.93
CA PRO A 319 -8.30 -4.20 16.53
C PRO A 319 -9.06 -3.29 15.58
N VAL A 320 -9.73 -2.28 16.15
CA VAL A 320 -10.53 -1.33 15.38
C VAL A 320 -9.86 0.04 15.36
N TYR A 321 -9.83 0.62 14.17
CA TYR A 321 -9.45 2.00 13.92
C TYR A 321 -10.71 2.81 13.51
N PRO A 322 -11.13 3.81 14.29
CA PRO A 322 -12.19 4.73 13.86
C PRO A 322 -11.63 5.61 12.73
N LEU A 323 -12.12 5.43 11.50
CA LEU A 323 -11.62 6.11 10.31
C LEU A 323 -12.57 7.26 9.92
N PRO A 324 -12.19 8.52 10.17
CA PRO A 324 -12.98 9.67 9.72
C PRO A 324 -13.12 9.71 8.21
N GLY A 325 -14.30 10.04 7.71
CA GLY A 325 -14.63 10.03 6.30
C GLY A 325 -15.13 8.69 5.75
N GLN A 326 -15.03 7.61 6.52
CA GLN A 326 -15.61 6.32 6.13
C GLN A 326 -17.13 6.36 6.26
N LYS A 327 -17.82 5.79 5.27
CA LYS A 327 -19.29 5.72 5.29
C LYS A 327 -19.77 4.81 6.42
N SER A 328 -20.78 5.29 7.15
CA SER A 328 -21.45 4.47 8.18
C SER A 328 -22.08 3.21 7.57
N GLY A 329 -22.01 2.10 8.31
CA GLY A 329 -22.46 0.77 7.89
C GLY A 329 -21.43 0.02 7.03
N THR A 330 -20.21 0.55 6.88
CA THR A 330 -19.14 -0.10 6.13
C THR A 330 -17.92 -0.39 7.01
N VAL A 331 -17.23 -1.50 6.74
CA VAL A 331 -15.97 -1.85 7.39
C VAL A 331 -14.93 -2.26 6.34
N GLY A 332 -13.67 -1.91 6.60
CA GLY A 332 -12.55 -2.29 5.75
C GLY A 332 -11.52 -3.13 6.49
N VAL A 333 -10.91 -4.08 5.79
CA VAL A 333 -9.79 -4.90 6.29
C VAL A 333 -8.72 -4.99 5.23
N SER A 334 -7.47 -4.65 5.58
CA SER A 334 -6.37 -4.79 4.62
C SER A 334 -5.85 -6.22 4.53
N MET A 335 -5.51 -6.65 3.30
CA MET A 335 -4.82 -7.90 3.05
C MET A 335 -3.30 -7.77 3.28
N GLY A 336 -2.57 -8.87 3.16
CA GLY A 336 -1.12 -8.92 3.28
C GLY A 336 -0.60 -9.38 4.64
N TYR A 337 -1.45 -9.53 5.61
CA TYR A 337 -1.17 -9.92 7.01
C TYR A 337 -1.65 -11.34 7.33
N GLY A 338 -1.35 -11.83 8.54
CA GLY A 338 -1.75 -13.17 8.97
C GLY A 338 -1.03 -14.28 8.21
N ARG A 339 0.23 -14.02 7.79
CA ARG A 339 1.08 -14.99 7.12
C ARG A 339 1.70 -15.98 8.11
N GLY A 340 1.89 -17.21 7.69
CA GLY A 340 2.60 -18.20 8.49
C GLY A 340 1.80 -18.78 9.67
N GLU A 341 0.48 -18.86 9.60
CA GLU A 341 -0.40 -19.34 10.68
C GLU A 341 -0.12 -20.79 11.13
N ASN A 342 0.49 -21.61 10.29
CA ASN A 342 0.81 -23.01 10.60
C ASN A 342 2.33 -23.23 10.70
N ASN A 343 3.05 -22.23 11.20
CA ASN A 343 4.48 -22.25 11.43
C ASN A 343 5.34 -22.31 10.16
N GLU A 344 4.84 -21.77 9.06
CA GLU A 344 5.61 -21.62 7.84
C GLU A 344 6.76 -20.61 8.07
N ASP A 345 7.92 -20.88 7.48
CA ASP A 345 9.10 -20.00 7.59
C ASP A 345 9.10 -18.94 6.47
N ILE A 346 8.24 -17.93 6.61
CA ILE A 346 8.13 -16.82 5.67
C ILE A 346 9.03 -15.63 6.03
N GLY A 347 9.78 -15.72 7.11
CA GLY A 347 10.66 -14.67 7.61
C GLY A 347 10.16 -13.99 8.88
N LYS A 348 11.09 -13.63 9.74
CA LYS A 348 10.84 -13.19 11.12
C LYS A 348 9.96 -11.96 11.25
N ALA A 349 10.06 -11.00 10.31
CA ALA A 349 9.27 -9.76 10.36
C ALA A 349 7.75 -9.96 10.16
N ALA A 350 7.32 -11.16 9.76
CA ALA A 350 5.90 -11.50 9.66
C ALA A 350 5.27 -11.93 11.00
N TYR A 351 6.06 -12.05 12.06
CA TYR A 351 5.62 -12.55 13.36
C TYR A 351 5.76 -11.52 14.46
N GLN A 352 4.85 -11.58 15.42
CA GLN A 352 4.82 -10.67 16.56
C GLN A 352 6.00 -10.90 17.50
N CYS A 353 6.50 -9.81 18.07
CA CYS A 353 7.55 -9.83 19.08
C CYS A 353 7.04 -9.17 20.38
N ASP A 354 7.68 -9.54 21.49
CA ASP A 354 7.57 -8.85 22.77
C ASP A 354 8.40 -7.54 22.77
N GLU A 355 8.38 -6.83 23.89
CA GLU A 355 9.13 -5.58 24.10
C GLU A 355 10.66 -5.73 24.05
N PHE A 356 11.18 -6.96 24.09
CA PHE A 356 12.60 -7.27 24.01
C PHE A 356 13.02 -7.80 22.62
N GLY A 357 12.08 -7.87 21.67
CA GLY A 357 12.30 -8.39 20.32
C GLY A 357 12.27 -9.93 20.23
N ASN A 358 11.82 -10.63 21.27
CA ASN A 358 11.62 -12.07 21.20
C ASN A 358 10.28 -12.37 20.54
N HIS A 359 10.25 -13.32 19.62
CA HIS A 359 9.00 -13.74 18.98
C HIS A 359 8.04 -14.39 19.98
N LEU A 360 6.75 -14.06 19.85
CA LEU A 360 5.70 -14.65 20.67
C LEU A 360 5.41 -16.09 20.21
N ASP A 361 5.33 -17.01 21.17
CA ASP A 361 4.93 -18.40 20.94
C ASP A 361 3.39 -18.50 20.93
N ASN A 362 2.84 -19.23 19.96
CA ASN A 362 1.39 -19.47 19.83
C ASN A 362 0.86 -20.57 20.77
N GLY A 363 1.71 -21.19 21.57
CA GLY A 363 1.39 -22.27 22.49
C GLY A 363 1.55 -23.68 21.91
N ASP A 364 1.69 -23.81 20.59
CA ASP A 364 1.88 -25.08 19.88
C ASP A 364 3.32 -25.25 19.32
N GLY A 365 4.24 -24.41 19.80
CA GLY A 365 5.64 -24.39 19.36
C GLY A 365 5.89 -23.62 18.07
N GLY A 366 4.92 -22.83 17.63
CA GLY A 366 5.02 -21.92 16.50
C GLY A 366 4.98 -20.45 16.90
N LEU A 367 5.11 -19.57 15.94
CA LEU A 367 5.12 -18.13 16.14
C LEU A 367 3.71 -17.52 15.93
N VAL A 368 3.43 -16.41 16.59
CA VAL A 368 2.18 -15.67 16.43
C VAL A 368 2.31 -14.75 15.21
N PRO A 369 1.50 -14.91 14.16
CA PRO A 369 1.50 -14.02 13.00
C PRO A 369 1.12 -12.57 13.35
N ILE A 370 1.58 -11.63 12.57
CA ILE A 370 1.12 -10.24 12.64
C ILE A 370 -0.21 -10.14 11.91
N GLY A 371 -1.24 -9.64 12.60
CA GLY A 371 -2.57 -9.44 12.06
C GLY A 371 -3.30 -10.74 11.70
N ALA A 372 -4.24 -10.66 10.76
CA ALA A 372 -5.05 -11.79 10.29
C ALA A 372 -5.16 -11.84 8.77
N ASN A 373 -5.31 -13.04 8.22
CA ASN A 373 -5.50 -13.26 6.80
C ASN A 373 -6.90 -12.84 6.34
N ALA A 374 -6.97 -11.68 5.65
CA ALA A 374 -8.22 -11.12 5.15
C ALA A 374 -8.78 -11.84 3.89
N PHE A 375 -7.97 -12.62 3.16
CA PHE A 375 -8.47 -13.38 2.01
C PHE A 375 -9.56 -14.38 2.38
N ARG A 376 -9.58 -14.85 3.62
CA ARG A 376 -10.65 -15.73 4.13
C ARG A 376 -12.04 -15.10 4.12
N LEU A 377 -12.12 -13.77 4.12
CA LEU A 377 -13.38 -13.03 4.03
C LEU A 377 -13.90 -12.91 2.60
N CYS A 378 -13.04 -13.15 1.60
CA CYS A 378 -13.40 -13.12 0.20
C CYS A 378 -14.26 -14.34 -0.17
N SER A 379 -14.95 -14.26 -1.29
CA SER A 379 -15.77 -15.38 -1.80
C SER A 379 -15.79 -15.37 -3.32
N PHE A 380 -15.82 -16.57 -3.92
CA PHE A 380 -16.08 -16.69 -5.34
C PHE A 380 -17.60 -16.62 -5.59
N LYS A 381 -18.02 -15.65 -6.39
CA LYS A 381 -19.42 -15.42 -6.70
C LYS A 381 -19.58 -14.83 -8.10
N ASP A 382 -20.58 -15.30 -8.84
CA ASP A 382 -20.91 -14.77 -10.18
C ASP A 382 -19.71 -14.76 -11.16
N GLY A 383 -18.84 -15.78 -11.09
CA GLY A 383 -17.69 -15.94 -11.98
C GLY A 383 -16.47 -15.06 -11.65
N HIS A 384 -16.39 -14.52 -10.44
CA HIS A 384 -15.23 -13.74 -10.01
C HIS A 384 -14.98 -13.86 -8.51
N LEU A 385 -13.76 -13.61 -8.08
CA LEU A 385 -13.40 -13.48 -6.67
C LEU A 385 -13.86 -12.12 -6.14
N SER A 386 -14.80 -12.13 -5.22
CA SER A 386 -15.33 -10.90 -4.62
C SER A 386 -14.54 -10.53 -3.36
N TYR A 387 -14.01 -9.31 -3.35
CA TYR A 387 -13.29 -8.70 -2.22
C TYR A 387 -14.21 -7.85 -1.34
N ASN A 388 -15.49 -7.89 -1.58
CA ASN A 388 -16.51 -7.20 -0.80
C ASN A 388 -17.74 -8.09 -0.60
N GLY A 389 -18.55 -7.72 0.37
CA GLY A 389 -19.77 -8.47 0.68
C GLY A 389 -20.44 -7.93 1.93
N PHE A 390 -21.26 -8.76 2.55
CA PHE A 390 -21.97 -8.43 3.77
C PHE A 390 -21.52 -9.35 4.91
N GLY A 391 -21.43 -8.80 6.11
CA GLY A 391 -21.03 -9.53 7.31
C GLY A 391 -21.62 -8.90 8.57
N ASN A 392 -21.42 -9.56 9.70
CA ASN A 392 -21.82 -9.07 11.00
C ASN A 392 -20.60 -8.64 11.81
N ILE A 393 -20.70 -7.50 12.50
CA ILE A 393 -19.67 -7.04 13.40
C ILE A 393 -20.18 -7.03 14.84
N SER A 394 -19.35 -7.45 15.76
CA SER A 394 -19.66 -7.43 17.19
C SER A 394 -18.43 -7.03 18.01
N ALA A 395 -18.68 -6.27 19.08
CA ALA A 395 -17.65 -5.93 20.05
C ALA A 395 -17.18 -7.19 20.80
N THR A 396 -15.90 -7.22 21.15
CA THR A 396 -15.34 -8.19 22.09
C THR A 396 -14.92 -7.49 23.38
N ASN A 397 -14.57 -8.28 24.40
CA ASN A 397 -13.96 -7.75 25.62
C ASN A 397 -12.43 -7.66 25.54
N GLU A 398 -11.87 -8.04 24.41
CA GLU A 398 -10.42 -8.03 24.18
C GLU A 398 -9.92 -6.63 23.85
N ARG A 399 -8.65 -6.40 24.11
CA ARG A 399 -7.95 -5.16 23.81
C ARG A 399 -6.62 -5.48 23.14
N TYR A 400 -6.22 -4.68 22.16
CA TYR A 400 -5.01 -4.90 21.39
C TYR A 400 -4.15 -3.65 21.28
N SER A 401 -2.85 -3.81 21.40
CA SER A 401 -1.91 -2.71 21.30
C SER A 401 -1.57 -2.43 19.83
N LEU A 402 -2.14 -1.38 19.25
CA LEU A 402 -1.73 -0.83 17.98
C LEU A 402 -0.48 0.04 18.14
N ALA A 403 0.26 0.23 17.05
CA ALA A 403 1.40 1.14 16.98
C ALA A 403 1.13 2.22 15.93
N GLY A 404 0.98 3.45 16.36
CA GLY A 404 0.81 4.61 15.49
C GLY A 404 2.01 5.54 15.57
N THR A 405 2.43 6.09 14.44
CA THR A 405 3.59 7.01 14.36
C THR A 405 3.23 8.46 14.61
N GLN A 406 1.95 8.79 14.75
CA GLN A 406 1.48 10.15 14.96
C GLN A 406 0.55 10.25 16.15
N THR A 407 0.86 11.16 17.10
CA THR A 407 0.07 11.35 18.33
C THR A 407 -1.19 12.18 18.10
N HIS A 408 -1.07 13.29 17.36
CA HIS A 408 -2.18 14.22 17.14
C HIS A 408 -2.77 14.04 15.75
N HIS A 409 -4.07 13.79 15.67
CA HIS A 409 -4.76 13.55 14.40
C HIS A 409 -5.27 14.84 13.74
N THR A 410 -5.35 15.94 14.47
CA THR A 410 -5.80 17.25 13.98
C THR A 410 -4.76 18.32 14.25
N VAL A 411 -4.87 19.46 13.61
CA VAL A 411 -4.02 20.63 13.91
C VAL A 411 -4.44 21.34 15.21
N MET A 412 -5.52 20.92 15.85
CA MET A 412 -6.04 21.49 17.10
C MET A 412 -6.19 23.02 17.03
N GLY A 413 -6.72 23.53 15.91
CA GLY A 413 -6.88 24.96 15.64
C GLY A 413 -5.58 25.73 15.36
N ARG A 414 -4.41 25.06 15.35
CA ARG A 414 -3.10 25.69 15.08
C ARG A 414 -2.85 25.78 13.58
N THR A 415 -3.53 26.69 12.91
CA THR A 415 -3.48 26.87 11.44
C THR A 415 -2.08 27.21 10.90
N SER A 416 -1.11 27.51 11.77
CA SER A 416 0.29 27.71 11.38
C SER A 416 1.03 26.42 11.05
N ILE A 417 0.52 25.23 11.46
CA ILE A 417 1.16 23.94 11.17
C ILE A 417 1.03 23.62 9.68
N VAL A 418 -0.20 23.66 9.15
CA VAL A 418 -0.49 23.52 7.73
C VAL A 418 -1.43 24.65 7.31
N LYS A 419 -1.11 25.32 6.23
CA LYS A 419 -1.91 26.40 5.68
C LYS A 419 -2.65 25.92 4.44
N GLU A 420 -3.97 26.06 4.49
CA GLU A 420 -4.87 25.66 3.42
C GLU A 420 -5.63 26.88 2.92
N THR A 421 -5.91 26.92 1.63
CA THR A 421 -6.71 27.98 1.00
C THR A 421 -7.32 27.46 -0.31
N THR A 422 -8.35 28.10 -0.81
CA THR A 422 -8.85 27.84 -2.16
C THR A 422 -8.03 28.62 -3.19
N PHE A 423 -7.99 28.09 -4.43
CA PHE A 423 -7.26 28.76 -5.51
C PHE A 423 -7.78 30.17 -5.79
N ASP A 424 -9.10 30.36 -5.78
CA ASP A 424 -9.71 31.67 -6.01
C ASP A 424 -9.33 32.65 -4.90
N PHE A 425 -9.43 32.23 -3.63
CA PHE A 425 -9.00 33.09 -2.53
C PHE A 425 -7.51 33.43 -2.60
N TRP A 426 -6.65 32.46 -2.93
CA TRP A 426 -5.21 32.68 -3.07
C TRP A 426 -4.91 33.69 -4.19
N LYS A 427 -5.57 33.55 -5.33
CA LYS A 427 -5.41 34.44 -6.48
C LYS A 427 -5.84 35.88 -6.16
N ASP A 428 -6.99 36.04 -5.51
CA ASP A 428 -7.54 37.37 -5.20
C ASP A 428 -6.83 38.07 -4.04
N ASN A 429 -6.13 37.32 -3.18
CA ASN A 429 -5.46 37.80 -1.97
C ASN A 429 -3.97 37.47 -1.96
N PHE A 430 -3.31 37.50 -3.10
CA PHE A 430 -1.91 37.05 -3.24
C PHE A 430 -0.93 37.74 -2.27
N GLU A 431 -1.01 39.08 -2.12
CA GLU A 431 -0.11 39.83 -1.23
C GLU A 431 -0.32 39.46 0.26
N GLN A 432 -1.56 39.34 0.71
CA GLN A 432 -1.89 38.94 2.08
C GLN A 432 -1.48 37.50 2.36
N ASN A 433 -1.56 36.63 1.37
CA ASN A 433 -1.09 35.25 1.49
C ASN A 433 0.42 35.17 1.66
N GLN A 434 1.21 36.06 1.04
CA GLN A 434 2.68 36.10 1.25
C GLN A 434 3.03 36.42 2.71
N GLU A 435 2.32 37.36 3.34
CA GLU A 435 2.51 37.67 4.76
C GLU A 435 2.13 36.47 5.68
N ALA A 436 1.18 35.67 5.27
CA ALA A 436 0.77 34.47 6.01
C ALA A 436 1.86 33.38 6.04
N TYR A 437 2.71 33.28 5.01
CA TYR A 437 3.83 32.33 4.99
C TYR A 437 5.03 32.77 5.82
N ASN A 438 5.19 34.08 6.02
CA ASN A 438 6.26 34.67 6.83
C ASN A 438 5.67 35.43 8.03
N PRO A 439 5.14 34.73 9.04
CA PRO A 439 4.50 35.40 10.17
C PRO A 439 5.52 36.21 10.96
N LYS A 440 5.15 37.43 11.29
CA LYS A 440 5.96 38.24 12.22
C LYS A 440 5.89 37.66 13.64
N ILE A 441 7.01 37.63 14.29
CA ILE A 441 7.10 37.20 15.69
C ILE A 441 6.82 38.37 16.61
N LYS A 442 5.96 38.14 17.61
CA LYS A 442 5.54 39.12 18.60
C LYS A 442 6.35 38.96 19.87
N LEU A 443 7.25 39.89 20.14
CA LEU A 443 8.10 39.89 21.33
C LEU A 443 7.90 41.15 22.14
N HIS A 444 8.03 41.01 23.46
CA HIS A 444 8.01 42.18 24.37
C HIS A 444 9.36 42.94 24.30
N SER A 445 9.30 44.18 23.86
CA SER A 445 10.47 45.06 23.88
C SER A 445 10.54 45.85 25.19
N LYS A 446 11.64 45.69 25.95
CA LYS A 446 11.89 46.46 27.15
C LYS A 446 12.03 47.95 26.86
N GLU A 447 12.62 48.33 25.73
CA GLU A 447 12.84 49.72 25.33
C GLU A 447 11.54 50.45 25.02
N LYS A 448 10.58 49.74 24.40
CA LYS A 448 9.29 50.31 24.01
C LYS A 448 8.17 50.06 25.02
N GLY A 449 8.40 49.21 26.02
CA GLY A 449 7.40 48.84 27.01
C GLY A 449 6.14 48.17 26.42
N ALA A 450 6.24 47.65 25.19
CA ALA A 450 5.14 47.07 24.43
C ALA A 450 5.62 45.91 23.57
N HIS A 451 4.65 45.11 23.05
CA HIS A 451 4.96 44.10 22.07
C HIS A 451 5.32 44.72 20.72
N VAL A 452 6.40 44.22 20.14
CA VAL A 452 6.89 44.59 18.80
C VAL A 452 6.79 43.38 17.90
N GLU A 453 6.28 43.57 16.71
CA GLU A 453 6.21 42.53 15.67
C GLU A 453 7.36 42.78 14.67
N LYS A 454 8.15 41.74 14.44
CA LYS A 454 9.27 41.75 13.51
C LYS A 454 9.40 40.41 12.81
N ASP A 455 10.12 40.37 11.71
CA ASP A 455 10.47 39.13 11.03
C ASP A 455 11.35 38.23 11.91
N ALA A 456 11.19 36.93 11.80
CA ALA A 456 11.93 35.95 12.60
C ALA A 456 13.46 36.12 12.45
N THR A 457 13.90 36.48 11.27
CA THR A 457 15.33 36.72 10.95
C THR A 457 15.95 37.88 11.73
N GLU A 458 15.14 38.89 12.14
CA GLU A 458 15.65 40.03 12.95
C GLU A 458 15.94 39.65 14.42
N TYR A 459 15.54 38.44 14.83
CA TYR A 459 15.77 37.94 16.19
C TYR A 459 16.78 36.81 16.26
N SER A 460 17.50 36.55 15.16
CA SER A 460 18.55 35.52 15.14
C SER A 460 19.65 35.90 16.14
N LEU A 461 20.06 34.93 16.95
CA LEU A 461 21.22 35.03 17.84
C LEU A 461 22.54 34.72 17.12
N TRP A 462 22.46 34.28 15.89
CA TRP A 462 23.60 33.87 15.07
C TRP A 462 23.89 34.92 14.02
N GLU A 463 25.17 35.08 13.71
CA GLU A 463 25.59 35.84 12.54
C GLU A 463 25.12 35.11 11.26
N GLU A 464 24.91 35.86 10.19
CA GLU A 464 24.54 35.31 8.91
C GLU A 464 25.64 34.36 8.42
N HIS A 465 25.23 33.11 8.08
CA HIS A 465 26.19 32.12 7.60
C HIS A 465 26.58 32.44 6.16
N PRO A 466 27.92 32.53 5.85
CA PRO A 466 28.35 32.81 4.49
C PRO A 466 28.01 31.66 3.55
N VAL A 467 26.98 31.84 2.73
CA VAL A 467 26.47 30.80 1.80
C VAL A 467 27.13 30.86 0.42
N GLU A 468 27.71 32.03 0.04
CA GLU A 468 28.15 32.26 -1.34
C GLU A 468 29.42 31.49 -1.74
N ASN A 469 30.23 31.00 -0.81
CA ASN A 469 31.50 30.35 -1.09
C ASN A 469 31.68 28.98 -0.44
N VAL A 470 30.65 28.33 0.02
CA VAL A 470 30.74 27.12 0.86
C VAL A 470 30.14 25.89 0.16
N GLY A 471 30.47 25.66 -1.10
CA GLY A 471 30.03 24.46 -1.84
C GLY A 471 28.55 24.45 -2.24
N HIS A 472 28.02 23.26 -2.52
CA HIS A 472 26.64 23.09 -2.94
C HIS A 472 25.70 23.05 -1.74
N ARG A 473 24.48 23.59 -1.93
CA ARG A 473 23.38 23.50 -0.98
C ARG A 473 22.19 22.86 -1.66
N TRP A 474 21.50 22.01 -0.93
CA TRP A 474 20.35 21.30 -1.43
C TRP A 474 19.07 21.98 -0.95
N GLY A 475 18.14 22.17 -1.87
CA GLY A 475 16.78 22.60 -1.59
C GLY A 475 15.80 21.59 -2.13
N MET A 476 14.70 21.39 -1.43
CA MET A 476 13.61 20.51 -1.86
C MET A 476 12.29 21.29 -1.88
N SER A 477 11.55 21.15 -2.97
CA SER A 477 10.18 21.67 -3.09
C SER A 477 9.24 20.49 -3.25
N ILE A 478 8.22 20.43 -2.41
CA ILE A 478 7.21 19.37 -2.42
C ILE A 478 5.85 20.00 -2.69
N ASP A 479 5.19 19.55 -3.77
CA ASP A 479 3.82 19.97 -4.10
C ASP A 479 2.81 19.27 -3.19
N LEU A 480 2.35 19.96 -2.15
CA LEU A 480 1.37 19.42 -1.20
C LEU A 480 -0.02 19.26 -1.81
N THR A 481 -0.32 19.92 -2.94
CA THR A 481 -1.60 19.77 -3.65
C THR A 481 -1.66 18.41 -4.36
N SER A 482 -0.53 17.93 -4.86
CA SER A 482 -0.40 16.62 -5.52
C SER A 482 -0.07 15.48 -4.56
N CYS A 483 0.35 15.78 -3.32
CA CYS A 483 0.74 14.78 -2.34
C CYS A 483 -0.48 14.00 -1.82
N ASN A 484 -0.46 12.67 -1.96
CA ASN A 484 -1.49 11.77 -1.44
C ASN A 484 -1.04 10.95 -0.22
N GLY A 485 0.14 11.25 0.34
CA GLY A 485 0.65 10.60 1.54
C GLY A 485 1.13 9.15 1.38
N CYS A 486 1.36 8.66 0.16
CA CYS A 486 1.67 7.25 -0.13
C CYS A 486 2.93 6.69 0.54
N GLY A 487 3.83 7.53 1.09
CA GLY A 487 5.02 7.07 1.82
C GLY A 487 6.20 6.59 0.94
N VAL A 488 6.11 6.63 -0.39
CA VAL A 488 7.22 6.21 -1.28
C VAL A 488 8.51 6.97 -0.99
N CYS A 489 8.44 8.27 -0.68
CA CYS A 489 9.59 9.07 -0.29
C CYS A 489 10.23 8.61 1.03
N ILE A 490 9.43 8.10 1.97
CA ILE A 490 9.91 7.51 3.23
C ILE A 490 10.67 6.22 2.91
N THR A 491 10.08 5.32 2.13
CA THR A 491 10.71 4.06 1.72
C THR A 491 12.02 4.31 0.96
N ALA A 492 12.03 5.28 0.03
CA ALA A 492 13.24 5.66 -0.69
C ALA A 492 14.34 6.19 0.25
N CYS A 493 13.97 7.00 1.24
CA CYS A 493 14.92 7.48 2.27
C CYS A 493 15.47 6.32 3.11
N HIS A 494 14.61 5.37 3.49
CA HIS A 494 15.01 4.22 4.30
C HIS A 494 15.99 3.30 3.54
N SER A 495 15.70 2.99 2.28
CA SER A 495 16.55 2.13 1.45
C SER A 495 17.89 2.78 1.11
N GLU A 496 17.90 4.07 0.75
CA GLU A 496 19.11 4.78 0.38
C GLU A 496 20.04 5.03 1.58
N ASN A 497 19.46 5.34 2.74
CA ASN A 497 20.22 5.70 3.92
C ASN A 497 20.36 4.54 4.94
N ASN A 498 19.89 3.36 4.60
CA ASN A 498 19.88 2.19 5.49
C ASN A 498 19.32 2.50 6.89
N VAL A 499 18.17 3.20 6.91
CA VAL A 499 17.51 3.59 8.16
C VAL A 499 17.07 2.35 8.93
N PRO A 500 17.40 2.21 10.22
CA PRO A 500 17.07 1.02 10.98
C PRO A 500 15.57 0.91 11.26
N VAL A 501 15.05 -0.31 11.24
CA VAL A 501 13.73 -0.66 11.74
C VAL A 501 13.85 -0.90 13.25
N VAL A 502 12.92 -0.36 14.03
CA VAL A 502 12.96 -0.43 15.50
C VAL A 502 11.96 -1.44 16.08
N GLY A 503 10.93 -1.81 15.31
CA GLY A 503 9.89 -2.74 15.75
C GLY A 503 8.69 -2.06 16.40
N LYS A 504 7.58 -2.80 16.44
CA LYS A 504 6.27 -2.31 16.87
C LYS A 504 6.28 -1.65 18.26
N ASP A 505 6.95 -2.26 19.24
CA ASP A 505 6.93 -1.77 20.62
C ASP A 505 7.69 -0.44 20.77
N GLU A 506 8.81 -0.29 20.08
CA GLU A 506 9.57 0.96 20.09
C GLU A 506 8.84 2.09 19.34
N VAL A 507 8.09 1.78 18.26
CA VAL A 507 7.20 2.76 17.62
C VAL A 507 6.11 3.23 18.61
N ARG A 508 5.52 2.33 19.39
CA ARG A 508 4.56 2.68 20.43
C ARG A 508 5.15 3.60 21.51
N ARG A 509 6.46 3.53 21.73
CA ARG A 509 7.21 4.40 22.65
C ARG A 509 7.69 5.71 22.01
N ALA A 510 7.24 6.03 20.80
CA ALA A 510 7.68 7.18 20.01
C ALA A 510 9.20 7.19 19.73
N ARG A 511 9.76 6.03 19.41
CA ARG A 511 11.18 5.85 19.08
C ARG A 511 11.39 5.36 17.66
N ASP A 512 10.42 5.57 16.79
CA ASP A 512 10.57 5.34 15.35
C ASP A 512 11.72 6.21 14.79
N MET A 513 12.42 5.66 13.80
CA MET A 513 13.62 6.27 13.22
C MET A 513 13.38 6.85 11.82
N HIS A 514 12.17 7.34 11.55
CA HIS A 514 11.85 7.96 10.28
C HIS A 514 12.55 9.33 10.12
N TRP A 515 13.62 9.40 9.34
CA TRP A 515 14.31 10.67 9.05
C TRP A 515 13.46 11.62 8.22
N LEU A 516 12.67 11.06 7.31
CA LEU A 516 11.59 11.73 6.61
C LEU A 516 10.29 11.06 7.04
N ARG A 517 9.34 11.83 7.57
CA ARG A 517 8.04 11.34 7.94
C ARG A 517 6.95 12.09 7.20
N MET A 518 5.82 11.45 7.01
CA MET A 518 4.64 12.04 6.41
C MET A 518 3.57 12.19 7.48
N ASP A 519 3.45 13.39 8.03
CA ASP A 519 2.38 13.71 8.96
C ASP A 519 1.05 13.86 8.19
N ARG A 520 -0.04 13.47 8.81
CA ARG A 520 -1.39 13.60 8.27
C ARG A 520 -2.27 14.29 9.31
N TYR A 521 -2.98 15.31 8.88
CA TYR A 521 -3.93 16.00 9.74
C TYR A 521 -5.31 15.98 9.13
N PHE A 522 -6.31 15.66 9.97
CA PHE A 522 -7.69 15.89 9.63
C PHE A 522 -8.02 17.37 9.81
N SER A 523 -8.69 17.94 8.85
CA SER A 523 -9.00 19.35 8.78
C SER A 523 -10.47 19.53 8.43
N SER A 524 -11.17 20.42 9.14
CA SER A 524 -12.53 20.79 8.79
C SER A 524 -12.51 22.04 7.90
N ILE A 525 -13.08 21.93 6.69
CA ILE A 525 -13.17 23.05 5.74
C ILE A 525 -14.28 24.02 6.16
N GLU A 526 -15.29 23.57 6.86
CA GLU A 526 -16.39 24.42 7.34
C GLU A 526 -16.01 25.16 8.61
N ASP A 527 -15.59 26.36 8.39
CA ASP A 527 -14.89 27.29 9.27
C ASP A 527 -15.65 27.82 10.51
N ASP A 528 -16.86 27.37 10.79
CA ASP A 528 -17.57 27.80 11.99
C ASP A 528 -16.91 27.27 13.28
N ASN A 529 -16.30 26.09 13.23
CA ASN A 529 -15.57 25.55 14.37
C ASN A 529 -14.24 26.26 14.60
N ARG A 530 -13.54 26.74 13.56
CA ARG A 530 -12.34 27.58 13.70
C ARG A 530 -12.66 28.94 14.33
N LYS A 531 -13.77 29.55 13.96
CA LYS A 531 -14.26 30.81 14.56
C LYS A 531 -14.74 30.59 16.00
N ASN A 532 -15.44 29.49 16.26
CA ASN A 532 -15.89 29.10 17.59
C ASN A 532 -14.71 28.76 18.50
N TRP A 533 -13.64 28.13 17.97
CA TRP A 533 -12.43 27.88 18.71
C TRP A 533 -11.72 29.15 19.18
N ALA A 534 -11.54 30.13 18.28
CA ALA A 534 -10.95 31.41 18.64
C ALA A 534 -11.78 32.15 19.71
N LYS A 535 -13.10 32.01 19.65
CA LYS A 535 -14.04 32.60 20.61
C LYS A 535 -14.02 31.83 21.94
N ALA A 536 -14.06 30.51 21.93
CA ALA A 536 -14.01 29.67 23.12
C ALA A 536 -12.69 29.80 23.89
N LYS A 537 -11.57 29.97 23.18
CA LYS A 537 -10.26 30.24 23.79
C LYS A 537 -10.24 31.56 24.58
N HIS A 538 -11.01 32.56 24.15
CA HIS A 538 -11.14 33.83 24.87
C HIS A 538 -12.12 33.75 26.06
N GLU A 539 -13.10 32.88 25.98
CA GLU A 539 -14.14 32.72 27.00
C GLU A 539 -13.78 31.71 28.12
N GLY A 540 -12.69 30.94 27.95
CA GLY A 540 -12.18 30.01 28.98
C GLY A 540 -12.91 28.67 29.09
N ASP A 541 -13.91 28.42 28.24
CA ASP A 541 -14.72 27.18 28.18
C ASP A 541 -14.14 26.15 27.20
N PHE A 542 -12.81 25.97 27.20
CA PHE A 542 -12.12 25.25 26.16
C PHE A 542 -11.41 24.01 26.70
N ASN A 543 -11.79 22.82 26.18
CA ASN A 543 -11.10 21.56 26.44
C ASN A 543 -10.24 21.15 25.23
N TYR A 544 -8.92 21.11 25.39
CA TYR A 544 -8.01 20.69 24.33
C TYR A 544 -8.29 19.27 23.85
N ALA A 545 -8.78 18.38 24.69
CA ALA A 545 -9.10 17.01 24.32
C ALA A 545 -10.16 16.93 23.23
N ASP A 546 -11.13 17.85 23.22
CA ASP A 546 -12.21 17.86 22.22
C ASP A 546 -11.70 18.24 20.83
N LEU A 547 -10.56 18.94 20.74
CA LEU A 547 -9.94 19.29 19.46
C LEU A 547 -9.07 18.17 18.87
N GLU A 548 -8.70 17.19 19.65
CA GLU A 548 -7.93 16.04 19.18
C GLU A 548 -8.81 15.05 18.41
N ILE A 549 -10.12 15.05 18.71
CA ILE A 549 -11.09 14.15 18.06
C ILE A 549 -11.41 14.71 16.67
N PRO A 550 -11.12 13.96 15.59
CA PRO A 550 -11.50 14.37 14.25
C PRO A 550 -13.02 14.42 14.07
N GLU A 551 -13.49 15.29 13.20
CA GLU A 551 -14.89 15.26 12.75
C GLU A 551 -15.21 13.97 11.99
N GLU A 552 -16.49 13.66 11.86
CA GLU A 552 -16.95 12.44 11.17
C GLU A 552 -16.54 12.41 9.68
N ASN A 553 -16.53 13.58 9.02
CA ASN A 553 -16.20 13.68 7.60
C ASN A 553 -15.26 14.86 7.31
N PRO A 554 -13.99 14.80 7.75
CA PRO A 554 -13.01 15.86 7.56
C PRO A 554 -12.36 15.81 6.20
N SER A 555 -11.69 16.90 5.81
CA SER A 555 -10.63 16.88 4.81
C SER A 555 -9.34 16.30 5.39
N VAL A 556 -8.46 15.83 4.52
CA VAL A 556 -7.15 15.27 4.90
C VAL A 556 -6.05 16.12 4.27
N VAL A 557 -5.06 16.50 5.08
CA VAL A 557 -3.88 17.23 4.64
C VAL A 557 -2.62 16.45 5.00
N PHE A 558 -1.71 16.32 4.05
CA PHE A 558 -0.41 15.70 4.26
C PHE A 558 0.67 16.76 4.43
N MET A 559 1.56 16.52 5.40
CA MET A 559 2.67 17.40 5.70
C MET A 559 3.97 16.59 5.78
N PRO A 560 4.80 16.58 4.73
CA PRO A 560 6.12 15.98 4.78
C PRO A 560 7.01 16.74 5.75
N MET A 561 7.63 16.02 6.68
CA MET A 561 8.55 16.57 7.68
C MET A 561 9.91 15.90 7.55
N LEU A 562 10.94 16.71 7.40
CA LEU A 562 12.32 16.24 7.24
C LEU A 562 13.31 17.19 7.92
N CYS A 563 14.56 16.76 8.06
CA CYS A 563 15.65 17.62 8.52
C CYS A 563 15.81 18.84 7.61
N GLN A 564 15.90 20.03 8.19
CA GLN A 564 16.00 21.29 7.45
C GLN A 564 17.46 21.68 7.11
N HIS A 565 18.44 20.83 7.41
CA HIS A 565 19.87 21.07 7.17
C HIS A 565 20.36 22.46 7.69
N CYS A 566 19.97 22.82 8.91
CA CYS A 566 20.30 24.11 9.50
C CYS A 566 21.81 24.29 9.65
N ASN A 567 22.32 25.48 9.32
CA ASN A 567 23.73 25.81 9.52
C ASN A 567 24.12 25.91 11.00
N HIS A 568 23.19 26.35 11.84
CA HIS A 568 23.30 26.43 13.30
C HIS A 568 22.17 25.60 13.90
N ALA A 569 22.35 24.27 13.87
CA ALA A 569 21.32 23.35 14.27
C ALA A 569 21.10 23.34 15.79
N PRO A 570 19.97 23.80 16.32
CA PRO A 570 19.71 23.77 17.75
C PRO A 570 19.64 22.37 18.34
N CYS A 571 19.26 21.38 17.52
CA CYS A 571 19.25 19.97 17.92
C CYS A 571 20.65 19.43 18.22
N GLU A 572 21.69 19.90 17.50
CA GLU A 572 23.09 19.52 17.73
C GLU A 572 23.58 19.99 19.12
N THR A 573 23.31 21.24 19.46
CA THR A 573 23.78 21.83 20.71
C THR A 573 23.16 21.25 21.97
N VAL A 574 21.94 20.66 21.87
CA VAL A 574 21.22 20.07 23.00
C VAL A 574 21.32 18.54 23.05
N CYS A 575 21.96 17.91 22.05
CA CYS A 575 22.07 16.47 22.00
C CYS A 575 22.99 15.94 23.11
N PRO A 576 22.49 15.13 24.07
CA PRO A 576 23.31 14.66 25.20
C PRO A 576 24.29 13.55 24.80
N VAL A 577 24.13 12.96 23.64
CA VAL A 577 24.93 11.81 23.15
C VAL A 577 25.73 12.14 21.89
N GLY A 578 25.64 13.35 21.37
CA GLY A 578 26.36 13.79 20.17
C GLY A 578 25.93 13.00 18.90
N ALA A 579 24.69 12.57 18.82
CA ALA A 579 24.19 11.79 17.69
C ALA A 579 23.80 12.66 16.47
N THR A 580 23.57 13.95 16.66
CA THR A 580 23.21 14.91 15.61
C THR A 580 24.43 15.64 15.06
#